data_4d5754225b6f2487f04804ea915ef636
#
_entry.id   4d5754225b6f2487f04804ea915ef636
#
_cell.length_a   1.000
_cell.length_b   1.000
_cell.length_c   1.000
_cell.angle_alpha   90.00
_cell.angle_beta   90.00
_cell.angle_gamma   90.00
#
_symmetry.space_group_name_H-M   'P 1'
#
loop_
_entity.id
_entity.type
_entity.pdbx_description
1 polymer ?
#
loop_
_entity_poly.entity_id
_entity_poly.type
_entity_poly.pdbx_seq_one_letter_code
_entity_poly.pdbx_strand_id
1 'polypeptide(L)'
;MAKTMDRHETKARIEGQINEWKNNLEIMKAKAAVSTGEARVEYQEKAGALQKQLDDLKIQAAAAWDVADDSWDATRKDLEIKWAEWEVRAKQAWGDLTK
;
A
#
# COMPACT_ATOMS: atom_id res chain seq x y z
N MET A 1 -5.44 24.44 -12.65
CA MET A 1 -6.80 23.95 -12.41
C MET A 1 -6.87 22.45 -12.52
N ALA A 2 -6.63 21.87 -13.67
CA ALA A 2 -6.63 20.41 -13.82
C ALA A 2 -5.63 19.73 -12.90
N LYS A 3 -4.45 20.31 -12.72
CA LYS A 3 -3.41 19.75 -11.86
C LYS A 3 -3.82 19.68 -10.39
N THR A 4 -4.53 20.68 -9.90
CA THR A 4 -5.00 20.71 -8.52
C THR A 4 -6.06 19.62 -8.28
N MET A 5 -6.97 19.46 -9.24
CA MET A 5 -7.99 18.43 -9.18
C MET A 5 -7.37 17.04 -9.25
N ASP A 6 -6.39 16.85 -10.16
CA ASP A 6 -5.67 15.58 -10.28
C ASP A 6 -4.98 15.20 -8.97
N ARG A 7 -4.34 16.17 -8.34
CA ARG A 7 -3.66 15.94 -7.05
C ARG A 7 -4.66 15.49 -5.98
N HIS A 8 -5.77 16.19 -5.88
CA HIS A 8 -6.81 15.90 -4.91
C HIS A 8 -7.43 14.52 -5.15
N GLU A 9 -7.74 14.22 -6.39
CA GLU A 9 -8.29 12.92 -6.78
C GLU A 9 -7.32 11.79 -6.53
N THR A 10 -6.05 11.97 -6.90
CA THR A 10 -5.00 10.99 -6.69
C THR A 10 -4.81 10.72 -5.20
N LYS A 11 -4.79 11.79 -4.40
CA LYS A 11 -4.67 11.68 -2.95
C LYS A 11 -5.82 10.86 -2.36
N ALA A 12 -7.06 11.21 -2.72
CA ALA A 12 -8.24 10.51 -2.19
C ALA A 12 -8.23 9.04 -2.59
N ARG A 13 -7.87 8.73 -3.84
CA ARG A 13 -7.81 7.36 -4.33
C ARG A 13 -6.74 6.55 -3.59
N ILE A 14 -5.54 7.09 -3.48
CA ILE A 14 -4.42 6.37 -2.83
C ILE A 14 -4.69 6.21 -1.34
N GLU A 15 -5.18 7.23 -0.67
CA GLU A 15 -5.51 7.14 0.75
C GLU A 15 -6.61 6.10 1.00
N GLY A 16 -7.60 6.04 0.12
CA GLY A 16 -8.65 5.02 0.18
C GLY A 16 -8.09 3.62 0.02
N GLN A 17 -7.20 3.43 -0.95
CA GLN A 17 -6.55 2.14 -1.18
C GLN A 17 -5.64 1.75 -0.02
N ILE A 18 -4.92 2.71 0.56
CA ILE A 18 -4.09 2.47 1.73
C ILE A 18 -4.95 1.96 2.89
N ASN A 19 -6.08 2.60 3.15
CA ASN A 19 -6.99 2.19 4.22
C ASN A 19 -7.55 0.80 3.98
N GLU A 20 -7.91 0.49 2.75
CA GLU A 20 -8.40 -0.83 2.35
C GLU A 20 -7.36 -1.91 2.58
N TRP A 21 -6.13 -1.67 2.14
CA TRP A 21 -5.04 -2.62 2.35
C TRP A 21 -4.65 -2.74 3.81
N LYS A 22 -4.76 -1.65 4.57
CA LYS A 22 -4.52 -1.69 6.01
C LYS A 22 -5.46 -2.70 6.68
N ASN A 23 -6.74 -2.68 6.29
CA ASN A 23 -7.72 -3.65 6.77
C ASN A 23 -7.37 -5.06 6.33
N ASN A 24 -6.95 -5.25 5.08
CA ASN A 24 -6.55 -6.54 4.55
C ASN A 24 -5.35 -7.10 5.30
N LEU A 25 -4.38 -6.25 5.63
CA LEU A 25 -3.22 -6.67 6.41
C LEU A 25 -3.61 -7.08 7.83
N GLU A 26 -4.59 -6.43 8.43
CA GLU A 26 -5.13 -6.85 9.72
C GLU A 26 -5.74 -8.26 9.65
N ILE A 27 -6.45 -8.55 8.56
CA ILE A 27 -7.00 -9.88 8.32
C ILE A 27 -5.88 -10.91 8.16
N MET A 28 -4.82 -10.58 7.43
CA MET A 28 -3.66 -11.46 7.28
C MET A 28 -3.02 -11.78 8.63
N LYS A 29 -2.87 -10.76 9.48
CA LYS A 29 -2.31 -10.93 10.82
C LYS A 29 -3.21 -11.81 11.68
N ALA A 30 -4.52 -11.64 11.58
CA ALA A 30 -5.48 -12.48 12.30
C ALA A 30 -5.38 -13.93 11.85
N LYS A 31 -5.24 -14.18 10.56
CA LYS A 31 -5.04 -15.52 10.02
C LYS A 31 -3.74 -16.15 10.51
N ALA A 32 -2.68 -15.36 10.58
CA ALA A 32 -1.40 -15.82 11.13
C ALA A 32 -1.56 -16.25 12.58
N ALA A 33 -2.34 -15.52 13.36
CA ALA A 33 -2.55 -15.81 14.78
C ALA A 33 -3.25 -17.15 15.01
N VAL A 34 -4.10 -17.58 14.07
CA VAL A 34 -4.82 -18.86 14.19
C VAL A 34 -4.16 -20.00 13.45
N SER A 35 -3.09 -19.72 12.70
CA SER A 35 -2.30 -20.73 11.99
C SER A 35 -1.22 -21.30 12.90
N THR A 36 -0.69 -22.48 12.52
CA THR A 36 0.35 -23.15 13.28
C THR A 36 1.52 -23.53 12.36
N GLY A 37 2.69 -23.76 12.97
CA GLY A 37 3.87 -24.24 12.25
C GLY A 37 4.42 -23.26 11.25
N GLU A 38 4.87 -23.78 10.11
CA GLU A 38 5.51 -22.99 9.06
C GLU A 38 4.55 -21.98 8.44
N ALA A 39 3.27 -22.33 8.32
CA ALA A 39 2.26 -21.44 7.78
C ALA A 39 2.15 -20.14 8.60
N ARG A 40 2.20 -20.27 9.92
CA ARG A 40 2.15 -19.11 10.81
C ARG A 40 3.32 -18.17 10.58
N VAL A 41 4.53 -18.74 10.51
CA VAL A 41 5.74 -17.96 10.30
C VAL A 41 5.68 -17.24 8.94
N GLU A 42 5.30 -17.97 7.90
CA GLU A 42 5.18 -17.43 6.55
C GLU A 42 4.18 -16.27 6.50
N TYR A 43 3.01 -16.43 7.12
CA TYR A 43 1.99 -15.38 7.14
C TYR A 43 2.47 -14.15 7.90
N GLN A 44 3.13 -14.35 9.03
CA GLN A 44 3.66 -13.24 9.82
C GLN A 44 4.73 -12.48 9.06
N GLU A 45 5.62 -13.17 8.38
CA GLU A 45 6.67 -12.54 7.59
C GLU A 45 6.10 -11.74 6.42
N LYS A 46 5.16 -12.33 5.67
CA LYS A 46 4.55 -11.65 4.53
C LYS A 46 3.75 -10.43 4.97
N ALA A 47 2.93 -10.58 5.99
CA ALA A 47 2.13 -9.47 6.50
C ALA A 47 3.01 -8.36 7.06
N GLY A 48 4.06 -8.74 7.80
CA GLY A 48 4.99 -7.77 8.37
C GLY A 48 5.76 -6.99 7.31
N ALA A 49 6.23 -7.69 6.27
CA ALA A 49 6.95 -7.05 5.17
C ALA A 49 6.05 -6.08 4.41
N LEU A 50 4.82 -6.50 4.11
CA LEU A 50 3.86 -5.67 3.42
C LEU A 50 3.47 -4.44 4.24
N GLN A 51 3.29 -4.63 5.55
CA GLN A 51 2.96 -3.52 6.45
C GLN A 51 4.06 -2.48 6.46
N LYS A 52 5.31 -2.91 6.55
CA LYS A 52 6.46 -2.02 6.57
C LYS A 52 6.57 -1.23 5.27
N GLN A 53 6.38 -1.92 4.13
CA GLN A 53 6.39 -1.29 2.82
C GLN A 53 5.25 -0.30 2.66
N LEU A 54 4.07 -0.66 3.17
CA LEU A 54 2.91 0.24 3.13
C LEU A 54 3.15 1.49 3.95
N ASP A 55 3.76 1.36 5.13
CA ASP A 55 4.10 2.49 5.98
C ASP A 55 5.06 3.44 5.26
N ASP A 56 6.06 2.89 4.56
CA ASP A 56 6.99 3.69 3.75
C ASP A 56 6.25 4.42 2.63
N LEU A 57 5.32 3.74 1.95
CA LEU A 57 4.53 4.37 0.89
C LEU A 57 3.64 5.48 1.43
N LYS A 58 3.10 5.32 2.63
CA LYS A 58 2.31 6.36 3.28
C LYS A 58 3.14 7.62 3.51
N ILE A 59 4.37 7.45 3.96
CA ILE A 59 5.28 8.56 4.20
C ILE A 59 5.62 9.25 2.86
N GLN A 60 5.93 8.48 1.83
CA GLN A 60 6.23 9.01 0.50
C GLN A 60 5.01 9.72 -0.09
N ALA A 61 3.82 9.15 0.08
CA ALA A 61 2.59 9.77 -0.38
C ALA A 61 2.34 11.10 0.32
N ALA A 62 2.53 11.15 1.63
CA ALA A 62 2.34 12.39 2.39
C ALA A 62 3.28 13.49 1.90
N ALA A 63 4.53 13.14 1.60
CA ALA A 63 5.49 14.09 1.04
C ALA A 63 5.08 14.54 -0.37
N ALA A 64 4.48 13.65 -1.15
CA ALA A 64 4.06 13.94 -2.51
C ALA A 64 2.94 15.00 -2.57
N TRP A 65 2.08 15.03 -1.57
CA TRP A 65 0.97 16.01 -1.57
C TRP A 65 1.44 17.44 -1.39
N ASP A 66 2.64 17.62 -0.88
CA ASP A 66 3.20 18.94 -0.57
C ASP A 66 4.20 19.46 -1.60
N VAL A 67 4.47 18.70 -2.67
CA VAL A 67 5.43 19.15 -3.69
C VAL A 67 4.86 20.31 -4.51
N ALA A 68 5.75 21.10 -5.10
CA ALA A 68 5.35 22.18 -5.97
C ALA A 68 4.61 21.66 -7.22
N ASP A 69 3.75 22.49 -7.81
CA ASP A 69 2.92 22.09 -8.96
C ASP A 69 3.75 21.62 -10.15
N ASP A 70 4.90 22.23 -10.42
CA ASP A 70 5.76 21.84 -11.52
C ASP A 70 6.47 20.50 -11.28
N SER A 71 6.54 20.05 -10.04
CA SER A 71 7.10 18.73 -9.69
C SER A 71 6.02 17.66 -9.56
N TRP A 72 4.77 18.06 -9.52
CA TRP A 72 3.65 17.14 -9.23
C TRP A 72 3.54 15.98 -10.23
N ASP A 73 3.63 16.25 -11.52
CA ASP A 73 3.48 15.21 -12.53
C ASP A 73 4.52 14.10 -12.39
N ALA A 74 5.79 14.47 -12.19
CA ALA A 74 6.86 13.50 -12.00
C ALA A 74 6.68 12.73 -10.69
N THR A 75 6.34 13.44 -9.62
CA THR A 75 6.12 12.85 -8.31
C THR A 75 4.94 11.87 -8.34
N ARG A 76 3.85 12.26 -9.00
CA ARG A 76 2.67 11.41 -9.15
C ARG A 76 3.00 10.12 -9.90
N LYS A 77 3.71 10.21 -11.00
CA LYS A 77 4.10 9.04 -11.79
C LYS A 77 4.95 8.08 -10.97
N ASP A 78 5.93 8.60 -10.26
CA ASP A 78 6.79 7.80 -9.41
C ASP A 78 5.99 7.10 -8.30
N LEU A 79 5.11 7.85 -7.65
CA LEU A 79 4.27 7.31 -6.59
C LEU A 79 3.34 6.21 -7.11
N GLU A 80 2.72 6.43 -8.27
CA GLU A 80 1.82 5.43 -8.88
C GLU A 80 2.56 4.16 -9.27
N ILE A 81 3.78 4.27 -9.77
CA ILE A 81 4.61 3.11 -10.10
C ILE A 81 4.94 2.31 -8.84
N LYS A 82 5.38 2.98 -7.79
CA LYS A 82 5.71 2.33 -6.52
C LYS A 82 4.48 1.68 -5.89
N TRP A 83 3.35 2.36 -5.96
CA TRP A 83 2.09 1.82 -5.46
C TRP A 83 1.68 0.56 -6.24
N ALA A 84 1.75 0.61 -7.56
CA ALA A 84 1.39 -0.52 -8.41
C ALA A 84 2.28 -1.74 -8.14
N GLU A 85 3.58 -1.53 -7.98
CA GLU A 85 4.52 -2.61 -7.64
C GLU A 85 4.19 -3.25 -6.30
N TRP A 86 3.93 -2.43 -5.30
CA TRP A 86 3.54 -2.93 -3.98
C TRP A 86 2.21 -3.68 -4.04
N GLU A 87 1.24 -3.13 -4.78
CA GLU A 87 -0.09 -3.73 -4.89
C GLU A 87 -0.04 -5.12 -5.53
N VAL A 88 0.82 -5.32 -6.53
CA VAL A 88 1.02 -6.63 -7.13
C VAL A 88 1.51 -7.63 -6.08
N ARG A 89 2.50 -7.24 -5.29
CA ARG A 89 3.03 -8.09 -4.23
C ARG A 89 1.97 -8.39 -3.18
N ALA A 90 1.21 -7.37 -2.80
CA ALA A 90 0.16 -7.50 -1.79
C ALA A 90 -0.94 -8.44 -2.26
N LYS A 91 -1.36 -8.33 -3.52
CA LYS A 91 -2.39 -9.20 -4.11
C LYS A 91 -1.91 -10.63 -4.20
N GLN A 92 -0.65 -10.85 -4.55
CA GLN A 92 -0.08 -12.20 -4.58
C GLN A 92 -0.08 -12.83 -3.19
N ALA A 93 0.37 -12.09 -2.19
CA ALA A 93 0.36 -12.58 -0.81
C ALA A 93 -1.06 -12.84 -0.33
N TRP A 94 -1.98 -11.94 -0.62
CA TRP A 94 -3.39 -12.10 -0.27
C TRP A 94 -3.97 -13.39 -0.89
N GLY A 95 -3.70 -13.61 -2.18
CA GLY A 95 -4.15 -14.81 -2.89
C GLY A 95 -3.59 -16.09 -2.27
N ASP A 96 -2.30 -16.08 -1.90
CA ASP A 96 -1.66 -17.22 -1.27
C ASP A 96 -2.26 -17.53 0.10
N LEU A 97 -2.59 -16.48 0.86
CA LEU A 97 -3.13 -16.65 2.21
C LEU A 97 -4.61 -17.01 2.25
N THR A 98 -5.33 -16.74 1.16
CA THR A 98 -6.79 -16.99 1.09
C THR A 98 -7.16 -18.21 0.26
N LYS A 99 -6.18 -18.98 -0.16
CA LYS A 99 -6.42 -20.24 -0.89
C LYS A 99 -7.05 -21.30 -0.01
#